data_44fa68ea6eeb812ba4b1b22d338064d6
#
_entry.id   44fa68ea6eeb812ba4b1b22d338064d6
#
_cell.length_a   1.000
_cell.length_b   1.000
_cell.length_c   1.000
_cell.angle_alpha   90.00
_cell.angle_beta   90.00
_cell.angle_gamma   90.00
#
_symmetry.space_group_name_H-M   'P 1'
#
loop_
_entity.id
_entity.type
_entity.pdbx_description
1 polymer ?
#
loop_
_entity_poly.entity_id
_entity_poly.type
_entity_poly.pdbx_seq_one_letter_code
_entity_poly.pdbx_strand_id
1 'polypeptide(L)'
;INDVAITLYDNLLHGSVKEDKYSKFVSNFMFHYWKGYFQFREPKEKMLELIPKFMHYRAIHDHIYLQVIWKNININVDQKAYYEKIKNMAHEGFDFLSINHFN
;
A
#
# COMPACT_ATOMS: atom_id res chain seq x y z
N ILE A 1 -5.23 11.54 5.91
CA ILE A 1 -5.58 10.24 5.29
C ILE A 1 -4.48 9.72 4.37
N ASN A 2 -3.74 10.64 3.76
CA ASN A 2 -2.58 10.27 2.95
C ASN A 2 -1.52 9.54 3.79
N ASP A 3 -1.32 9.96 5.03
CA ASP A 3 -0.37 9.31 5.95
C ASP A 3 -0.75 7.85 6.22
N VAL A 4 -2.05 7.59 6.36
CA VAL A 4 -2.57 6.23 6.54
C VAL A 4 -2.27 5.39 5.31
N ALA A 5 -2.56 5.92 4.13
CA ALA A 5 -2.35 5.23 2.86
C ALA A 5 -0.87 4.90 2.65
N ILE A 6 0.03 5.84 2.90
CA ILE A 6 1.47 5.64 2.76
C ILE A 6 1.97 4.59 3.75
N THR A 7 1.54 4.68 5.01
CA THR A 7 1.96 3.72 6.05
C THR A 7 1.50 2.31 5.71
N LEU A 8 0.25 2.15 5.29
CA LEU A 8 -0.29 0.86 4.89
C LEU A 8 0.44 0.31 3.66
N TYR A 9 0.64 1.14 2.65
CA TYR A 9 1.37 0.77 1.44
C TYR A 9 2.79 0.28 1.78
N ASP A 10 3.52 1.02 2.60
CA ASP A 10 4.88 0.64 2.98
C ASP A 10 4.91 -0.69 3.73
N ASN A 11 3.93 -0.94 4.60
CA ASN A 11 3.83 -2.21 5.31
C ASN A 11 3.53 -3.38 4.37
N LEU A 12 2.68 -3.19 3.38
CA LEU A 12 2.42 -4.23 2.38
C LEU A 12 3.62 -4.47 1.47
N LEU A 13 4.34 -3.42 1.13
CA LEU A 13 5.50 -3.51 0.24
C LEU A 13 6.70 -4.17 0.93
N HIS A 14 7.02 -3.75 2.14
CA HIS A 14 8.20 -4.21 2.87
C HIS A 14 7.92 -5.36 3.83
N GLY A 15 6.65 -5.66 4.09
CA GLY A 15 6.26 -6.76 4.96
C GLY A 15 6.43 -8.12 4.30
N SER A 16 6.47 -9.16 5.12
CA SER A 16 6.55 -10.55 4.66
C SER A 16 5.18 -11.16 4.36
N VAL A 17 4.15 -10.33 4.26
CA VAL A 17 2.77 -10.77 4.01
C VAL A 17 2.62 -11.19 2.55
N LYS A 18 2.08 -12.39 2.34
CA LYS A 18 1.76 -12.89 1.01
C LYS A 18 0.53 -12.16 0.46
N GLU A 19 0.49 -11.98 -0.86
CA GLU A 19 -0.57 -11.22 -1.54
C GLU A 19 -1.97 -11.77 -1.26
N ASP A 20 -2.12 -13.08 -1.14
CA ASP A 20 -3.39 -13.73 -0.83
C ASP A 20 -3.91 -13.42 0.59
N LYS A 21 -3.07 -12.87 1.46
CA LYS A 21 -3.41 -12.51 2.84
C LYS A 21 -3.46 -11.00 3.10
N TYR A 22 -3.31 -10.19 2.06
CA TYR A 22 -3.34 -8.73 2.21
C TYR A 22 -4.62 -8.24 2.86
N SER A 23 -5.75 -8.78 2.48
CA SER A 23 -7.05 -8.36 3.01
C SER A 23 -7.12 -8.53 4.53
N LYS A 24 -6.71 -9.68 5.05
CA LYS A 24 -6.68 -9.95 6.49
C LYS A 24 -5.66 -9.05 7.22
N PHE A 25 -4.49 -8.88 6.63
CA PHE A 25 -3.46 -7.99 7.18
C PHE A 25 -3.97 -6.56 7.29
N VAL A 26 -4.62 -6.06 6.24
CA VAL A 26 -5.17 -4.70 6.21
C VAL A 26 -6.20 -4.51 7.31
N SER A 27 -7.13 -5.46 7.47
CA SER A 27 -8.15 -5.38 8.52
C SER A 27 -7.54 -5.32 9.91
N ASN A 28 -6.55 -6.17 10.19
CA ASN A 28 -5.85 -6.18 11.49
C ASN A 28 -5.05 -4.89 11.71
N PHE A 29 -4.33 -4.45 10.68
CA PHE A 29 -3.54 -3.22 10.73
C PHE A 29 -4.43 -2.02 11.02
N MET A 30 -5.54 -1.90 10.31
CA MET A 30 -6.45 -0.77 10.46
C MET A 30 -7.15 -0.79 11.82
N PHE A 31 -7.51 -1.95 12.32
CA PHE A 31 -8.11 -2.06 13.66
C PHE A 31 -7.20 -1.46 14.73
N HIS A 32 -5.90 -1.78 14.69
CA HIS A 32 -4.93 -1.25 15.66
C HIS A 32 -4.58 0.21 15.38
N TYR A 33 -4.50 0.58 14.09
CA TYR A 33 -4.14 1.93 13.69
C TYR A 33 -5.22 2.94 14.08
N TRP A 34 -6.50 2.59 13.86
CA TRP A 34 -7.62 3.46 14.20
C TRP A 34 -7.69 3.76 15.69
N LYS A 35 -7.38 2.80 16.53
CA LYS A 35 -7.39 3.00 17.99
C LYS A 35 -6.43 4.11 18.44
N GLY A 36 -5.28 4.23 17.78
CA GLY A 36 -4.31 5.26 18.11
C GLY A 36 -4.53 6.58 17.37
N TYR A 37 -4.82 6.50 16.08
CA TYR A 37 -4.85 7.67 15.20
C TYR A 37 -6.16 8.44 15.26
N PHE A 38 -7.29 7.72 15.34
CA PHE A 38 -8.61 8.31 15.28
C PHE A 38 -9.37 8.31 16.61
N GLN A 39 -8.67 8.16 17.73
CA GLN A 39 -9.35 8.21 19.02
C GLN A 39 -10.06 9.55 19.28
N PHE A 40 -9.69 10.61 18.55
CA PHE A 40 -10.30 11.94 18.65
C PHE A 40 -10.99 12.39 17.36
N ARG A 41 -10.97 11.58 16.31
CA ARG A 41 -11.57 11.90 15.02
C ARG A 41 -12.22 10.66 14.43
N GLU A 42 -13.49 10.79 14.08
CA GLU A 42 -14.14 9.75 13.29
C GLU A 42 -13.75 9.91 11.84
N PRO A 43 -13.23 8.86 11.17
CA PRO A 43 -12.92 8.93 9.75
C PRO A 43 -14.21 9.02 8.94
N LYS A 44 -14.26 9.96 8.01
CA LYS A 44 -15.38 10.08 7.08
C LYS A 44 -15.25 9.00 6.01
N GLU A 45 -16.38 8.43 5.60
CA GLU A 45 -16.43 7.37 4.60
C GLU A 45 -15.69 7.72 3.31
N LYS A 46 -15.87 8.95 2.80
CA LYS A 46 -15.17 9.42 1.60
C LYS A 46 -13.65 9.42 1.76
N MET A 47 -13.15 9.71 2.96
CA MET A 47 -11.71 9.69 3.23
C MET A 47 -11.18 8.27 3.18
N LEU A 48 -11.95 7.31 3.69
CA LEU A 48 -11.55 5.90 3.67
C LEU A 48 -11.50 5.34 2.26
N GLU A 49 -12.40 5.76 1.39
CA GLU A 49 -12.43 5.35 -0.02
C GLU A 49 -11.18 5.83 -0.79
N LEU A 50 -10.55 6.89 -0.32
CA LEU A 50 -9.35 7.43 -0.96
C LEU A 50 -8.08 6.64 -0.62
N ILE A 51 -8.08 5.84 0.44
CA ILE A 51 -6.89 5.09 0.86
C ILE A 51 -6.35 4.19 -0.26
N PRO A 52 -7.16 3.32 -0.89
CA PRO A 52 -6.66 2.50 -1.99
C PRO A 52 -6.16 3.31 -3.17
N LYS A 53 -6.77 4.45 -3.44
CA LYS A 53 -6.37 5.33 -4.55
C LYS A 53 -5.01 5.98 -4.29
N PHE A 54 -4.77 6.45 -3.06
CA PHE A 54 -3.47 7.00 -2.68
C PHE A 54 -2.38 5.93 -2.70
N MET A 55 -2.69 4.71 -2.25
CA MET A 55 -1.76 3.58 -2.31
C MET A 55 -1.39 3.25 -3.76
N HIS A 56 -2.38 3.21 -4.64
CA HIS A 56 -2.17 2.95 -6.07
C HIS A 56 -1.33 4.05 -6.72
N TYR A 57 -1.64 5.30 -6.43
CA TYR A 57 -0.85 6.44 -6.90
C TYR A 57 0.61 6.32 -6.48
N ARG A 58 0.85 5.96 -5.22
CA ARG A 58 2.21 5.79 -4.69
C ARG A 58 2.94 4.64 -5.39
N ALA A 59 2.27 3.53 -5.65
CA ALA A 59 2.86 2.40 -6.38
C ALA A 59 3.25 2.79 -7.80
N ILE A 60 2.40 3.53 -8.50
CA ILE A 60 2.70 4.04 -9.85
C ILE A 60 3.92 4.96 -9.80
N HIS A 61 3.96 5.88 -8.86
CA HIS A 61 5.09 6.79 -8.67
C HIS A 61 6.40 6.02 -8.44
N ASP A 62 6.37 5.05 -7.53
CA ASP A 62 7.57 4.26 -7.20
C ASP A 62 8.02 3.41 -8.39
N HIS A 63 7.08 2.84 -9.14
CA HIS A 63 7.40 2.07 -10.35
C HIS A 63 8.14 2.93 -11.38
N ILE A 64 7.61 4.12 -11.67
CA ILE A 64 8.22 5.05 -12.61
C ILE A 64 9.60 5.47 -12.11
N TYR A 65 9.72 5.79 -10.82
CA TYR A 65 10.98 6.18 -10.22
C TYR A 65 12.06 5.10 -10.37
N LEU A 66 11.71 3.84 -10.09
CA LEU A 66 12.65 2.72 -10.24
C LEU A 66 13.05 2.47 -11.70
N GLN A 67 12.14 2.66 -12.64
CA GLN A 67 12.46 2.57 -14.07
C GLN A 67 13.54 3.58 -14.46
N VAL A 68 13.53 4.75 -13.83
CA VAL A 68 14.52 5.79 -14.12
C VAL A 68 15.85 5.50 -13.43
N ILE A 69 15.86 5.24 -12.12
CA ILE A 69 17.09 5.11 -11.34
C ILE A 69 17.82 3.79 -11.59
N TRP A 70 17.09 2.73 -11.96
CA TRP A 70 17.68 1.40 -12.22
C TRP A 70 17.87 1.10 -13.70
N LYS A 71 17.65 2.09 -14.55
CA LYS A 71 17.92 1.96 -15.97
C LYS A 71 19.43 1.73 -16.19
N ASN A 72 19.77 0.70 -16.96
CA ASN A 72 21.14 0.33 -17.29
C ASN A 72 21.99 -0.10 -16.07
N ILE A 73 21.36 -0.49 -14.98
CA ILE A 73 22.04 -1.02 -13.79
C ILE A 73 21.73 -2.51 -13.67
N ASN A 74 22.77 -3.31 -13.34
CA ASN A 74 22.57 -4.71 -12.99
C ASN A 74 22.04 -4.78 -11.56
N ILE A 75 20.76 -5.14 -11.41
CA ILE A 75 20.15 -5.29 -10.10
C ILE A 75 20.28 -6.73 -9.61
N ASN A 76 20.39 -6.91 -8.29
CA ASN A 76 20.46 -8.23 -7.69
C ASN A 76 19.06 -8.89 -7.57
N VAL A 77 19.03 -10.11 -7.08
CA VAL A 77 17.77 -10.90 -6.95
C VAL A 77 16.76 -10.19 -6.06
N ASP A 78 17.20 -9.63 -4.94
CA ASP A 78 16.33 -8.95 -3.99
C ASP A 78 15.75 -7.66 -4.58
N GLN A 79 16.56 -6.88 -5.28
CA GLN A 79 16.12 -5.68 -5.98
C GLN A 79 15.12 -6.02 -7.09
N LYS A 80 15.34 -7.12 -7.80
CA LYS A 80 14.43 -7.59 -8.85
C LYS A 80 13.08 -7.97 -8.26
N ALA A 81 13.07 -8.71 -7.15
CA ALA A 81 11.85 -9.11 -6.47
C ALA A 81 11.07 -7.87 -5.97
N TYR A 82 11.78 -6.91 -5.40
CA TYR A 82 11.21 -5.63 -4.97
C TYR A 82 10.56 -4.86 -6.13
N TYR A 83 11.29 -4.77 -7.25
CA TYR A 83 10.80 -4.11 -8.45
C TYR A 83 9.53 -4.78 -9.00
N GLU A 84 9.53 -6.12 -9.08
CA GLU A 84 8.37 -6.86 -9.57
C GLU A 84 7.15 -6.66 -8.67
N LYS A 85 7.35 -6.61 -7.36
CA LYS A 85 6.26 -6.36 -6.40
C LYS A 85 5.65 -4.98 -6.61
N ILE A 86 6.48 -3.94 -6.75
CA ILE A 86 6.01 -2.57 -7.04
C ILE A 86 5.30 -2.52 -8.39
N LYS A 87 5.85 -3.15 -9.41
CA LYS A 87 5.26 -3.22 -10.75
C LYS A 87 3.86 -3.82 -10.70
N ASN A 88 3.69 -4.93 -9.99
CA ASN A 88 2.39 -5.58 -9.85
C ASN A 88 1.40 -4.68 -9.10
N MET A 89 1.82 -4.03 -8.02
CA MET A 89 0.98 -3.08 -7.29
C MET A 89 0.57 -1.89 -8.16
N ALA A 90 1.47 -1.40 -9.01
CA ALA A 90 1.19 -0.29 -9.93
C ALA A 90 0.18 -0.69 -11.00
N HIS A 91 0.25 -1.94 -11.50
CA HIS A 91 -0.67 -2.42 -12.53
C HIS A 91 -2.03 -2.81 -11.96
N GLU A 92 -2.05 -3.52 -10.84
CA GLU A 92 -3.28 -4.08 -10.28
C GLU A 92 -4.03 -3.11 -9.37
N GLY A 93 -3.29 -2.23 -8.71
CA GLY A 93 -3.88 -1.31 -7.74
C GLY A 93 -4.36 -2.03 -6.48
N PHE A 94 -5.23 -1.36 -5.73
CA PHE A 94 -5.72 -1.83 -4.44
C PHE A 94 -7.25 -1.82 -4.37
N ASP A 95 -7.92 -1.98 -5.51
CA ASP A 95 -9.38 -1.93 -5.59
C ASP A 95 -10.06 -3.08 -4.84
N PHE A 96 -9.31 -4.15 -4.53
CA PHE A 96 -9.83 -5.23 -3.69
C PHE A 96 -10.09 -4.78 -2.25
N LEU A 97 -9.49 -3.66 -1.82
CA LEU A 97 -9.75 -3.09 -0.51
C LEU A 97 -11.07 -2.33 -0.54
N SER A 98 -11.94 -2.61 0.40
CA SER A 98 -13.22 -1.95 0.54
C SER A 98 -13.29 -1.20 1.87
N ILE A 99 -14.32 -0.37 2.02
CA ILE A 99 -14.55 0.36 3.26
C ILE A 99 -14.67 -0.57 4.47
N ASN A 100 -15.14 -1.80 4.27
CA ASN A 100 -15.27 -2.78 5.34
C ASN A 100 -13.94 -3.18 5.96
N HIS A 101 -12.84 -3.08 5.21
CA HIS A 101 -11.50 -3.34 5.72
C HIS A 101 -11.03 -2.25 6.70
N PHE A 102 -11.62 -1.06 6.62
CA PHE A 102 -11.20 0.11 7.37
C PHE A 102 -12.12 0.46 8.53
N ASN A 103 -13.22 -0.26 8.66
CA ASN A 103 -14.19 -0.02 9.75
C ASN A 103 -13.89 -0.92 10.98
#